data_3aead3c435bd284b236ac0af1a427195
#
_entry.id   3aead3c435bd284b236ac0af1a427195
#
_cell.length_a   1.000
_cell.length_b   1.000
_cell.length_c   1.000
_cell.angle_alpha   90.00
_cell.angle_beta   90.00
_cell.angle_gamma   90.00
#
_symmetry.space_group_name_H-M   'P 1'
#
loop_
_entity.id
_entity.type
_entity.pdbx_description
1 polymer ?
#
loop_
_entity_poly.entity_id
_entity_poly.type
_entity_poly.pdbx_seq_one_letter_code
_entity_poly.pdbx_strand_id
1 'polypeptide(L)'
;MINIFEVHETNEMIHSEKLDVRTITMGISLLDCIDSDLDRLNEKIYRKITTCAKNLVSTGKEIELEYGIPIVNKRISVTPISIVGAAACKTPEDFVTIAKTLDRAAKEMGVNFLGGYSALPAKGTTPAEENLMRSIPEALAVTERVCSSVNVGSTKTGLNMDAVRLMGEIVVETAERTKENGSLGCAKLVVFCNAPDDNPFMAGAFHGVTEGDVIINVGVSGPGVVKHALESVHGESFEVLCETIKKTAFKVTRMGQLVAQEASRRLGVPFGIVDLSLAPTPAVGDSVAEILEEMGLESVGAPGTTAALALLNDQVKKGGVMASSYVGGLSGAFIPVSEDQGMIDAVMAGKLTIEKLEAMTCVCSVGLDMIAVPGSTSAATISGIIADEAAIGMINQKTTAVRVIPAIGHSVGEIVEFGGLLGSAPVQPVNTCDCSEFISRKGRIPAPIHSFKN
;
A
#
# COMPACT_ATOMS: atom_id res chain seq x y z
N MET A 1 27.94 22.70 13.74
CA MET A 1 28.75 22.96 12.54
C MET A 1 28.30 21.96 11.50
N ILE A 2 27.81 22.42 10.34
CA ILE A 2 27.38 21.52 9.26
C ILE A 2 28.63 20.84 8.71
N ASN A 3 28.63 19.51 8.70
CA ASN A 3 29.73 18.73 8.14
C ASN A 3 29.55 18.66 6.61
N ILE A 4 30.54 19.14 5.87
CA ILE A 4 30.46 19.21 4.40
C ILE A 4 30.34 17.79 3.78
N PHE A 5 30.86 16.77 4.43
CA PHE A 5 30.70 15.39 3.98
C PHE A 5 29.26 14.89 4.10
N GLU A 6 28.54 15.28 5.19
CA GLU A 6 27.11 14.95 5.37
C GLU A 6 26.24 15.65 4.33
N VAL A 7 26.59 16.89 3.96
CA VAL A 7 25.90 17.62 2.89
C VAL A 7 26.11 16.95 1.54
N HIS A 8 27.34 16.52 1.25
CA HIS A 8 27.65 15.83 0.01
C HIS A 8 26.92 14.49 -0.08
N GLU A 9 26.99 13.69 0.97
CA GLU A 9 26.26 12.42 1.08
C GLU A 9 24.76 12.59 0.87
N THR A 10 24.13 13.59 1.50
CA THR A 10 22.71 13.88 1.32
C THR A 10 22.37 14.23 -0.13
N ASN A 11 23.21 15.02 -0.79
CA ASN A 11 23.03 15.36 -2.20
C ASN A 11 23.14 14.12 -3.10
N GLU A 12 24.09 13.22 -2.83
CA GLU A 12 24.22 11.97 -3.57
C GLU A 12 23.00 11.07 -3.39
N MET A 13 22.51 10.92 -2.15
CA MET A 13 21.29 10.17 -1.85
C MET A 13 20.09 10.67 -2.67
N ILE A 14 19.92 11.98 -2.82
CA ILE A 14 18.80 12.56 -3.56
C ILE A 14 18.99 12.44 -5.07
N HIS A 15 20.15 12.86 -5.61
CA HIS A 15 20.32 13.00 -7.04
C HIS A 15 20.70 11.71 -7.75
N SER A 16 21.52 10.87 -7.10
CA SER A 16 22.09 9.66 -7.69
C SER A 16 21.39 8.39 -7.21
N GLU A 17 21.03 8.30 -5.94
CA GLU A 17 20.55 7.09 -5.28
C GLU A 17 19.02 7.03 -5.11
N LYS A 18 18.29 7.96 -5.73
CA LYS A 18 16.82 7.95 -5.79
C LYS A 18 16.08 8.07 -4.45
N LEU A 19 16.69 8.74 -3.44
CA LEU A 19 15.97 9.09 -2.23
C LEU A 19 14.78 9.99 -2.57
N ASP A 20 13.60 9.59 -2.15
CA ASP A 20 12.40 10.41 -2.30
C ASP A 20 11.52 10.41 -1.02
N VAL A 21 10.75 11.48 -0.88
CA VAL A 21 9.56 11.46 -0.05
C VAL A 21 8.42 10.97 -0.94
N ARG A 22 8.07 9.69 -0.81
CA ARG A 22 7.08 9.07 -1.67
C ARG A 22 5.72 9.74 -1.56
N THR A 23 5.36 10.21 -0.37
CA THR A 23 4.08 10.89 -0.19
C THR A 23 4.07 11.78 1.05
N ILE A 24 3.40 12.94 0.95
CA ILE A 24 2.78 13.63 2.08
C ILE A 24 1.29 13.31 2.02
N THR A 25 0.77 12.66 3.04
CA THR A 25 -0.64 12.24 3.12
C THR A 25 -1.33 12.96 4.27
N MET A 26 -2.40 13.67 3.97
CA MET A 26 -3.27 14.28 4.97
C MET A 26 -4.38 13.29 5.32
N GLY A 27 -4.37 12.79 6.55
CA GLY A 27 -5.47 12.03 7.13
C GLY A 27 -6.55 12.99 7.62
N ILE A 28 -7.81 12.75 7.24
CA ILE A 28 -8.96 13.59 7.60
C ILE A 28 -10.08 12.71 8.15
N SER A 29 -10.44 12.92 9.42
CA SER A 29 -11.62 12.29 10.00
C SER A 29 -12.88 12.87 9.38
N LEU A 30 -13.80 12.01 8.95
CA LEU A 30 -15.11 12.39 8.42
C LEU A 30 -16.25 12.06 9.39
N LEU A 31 -15.96 11.73 10.65
CA LEU A 31 -16.96 11.33 11.63
C LEU A 31 -17.98 12.45 11.93
N ASP A 32 -17.54 13.70 11.92
CA ASP A 32 -18.41 14.88 12.10
C ASP A 32 -19.23 15.23 10.86
N CYS A 33 -18.94 14.58 9.72
CA CYS A 33 -19.73 14.73 8.49
C CYS A 33 -20.97 13.84 8.46
N ILE A 34 -21.05 12.80 9.31
CA ILE A 34 -22.13 11.81 9.30
C ILE A 34 -23.51 12.51 9.31
N ASP A 35 -24.37 12.09 8.39
CA ASP A 35 -25.74 12.56 8.26
C ASP A 35 -26.62 11.42 7.74
N SER A 36 -27.91 11.46 8.02
CA SER A 36 -28.90 10.49 7.48
C SER A 36 -29.40 10.87 6.09
N ASP A 37 -29.16 12.10 5.67
CA ASP A 37 -29.47 12.62 4.35
C ASP A 37 -28.21 12.54 3.47
N LEU A 38 -28.29 11.85 2.33
CA LEU A 38 -27.17 11.57 1.46
C LEU A 38 -26.59 12.83 0.82
N ASP A 39 -27.43 13.78 0.44
CA ASP A 39 -26.95 15.02 -0.20
C ASP A 39 -26.20 15.89 0.80
N ARG A 40 -26.74 16.02 2.02
CA ARG A 40 -26.06 16.73 3.11
C ARG A 40 -24.74 16.06 3.52
N LEU A 41 -24.71 14.73 3.58
CA LEU A 41 -23.50 13.96 3.83
C LEU A 41 -22.43 14.29 2.78
N ASN A 42 -22.78 14.20 1.50
CA ASN A 42 -21.88 14.50 0.38
C ASN A 42 -21.35 15.94 0.44
N GLU A 43 -22.20 16.92 0.75
CA GLU A 43 -21.79 18.32 0.87
C GLU A 43 -20.82 18.54 2.04
N LYS A 44 -21.09 17.94 3.21
CA LYS A 44 -20.20 18.01 4.38
C LYS A 44 -18.82 17.40 4.09
N ILE A 45 -18.80 16.22 3.49
CA ILE A 45 -17.55 15.53 3.08
C ILE A 45 -16.75 16.44 2.14
N TYR A 46 -17.37 16.90 1.07
CA TYR A 46 -16.71 17.77 0.09
C TYR A 46 -16.14 19.02 0.74
N ARG A 47 -16.94 19.74 1.53
CA ARG A 47 -16.52 20.97 2.21
C ARG A 47 -15.39 20.73 3.19
N LYS A 48 -15.44 19.65 3.99
CA LYS A 48 -14.38 19.34 4.97
C LYS A 48 -13.06 19.05 4.26
N ILE A 49 -13.05 18.18 3.24
CA ILE A 49 -11.85 17.84 2.49
C ILE A 49 -11.25 19.09 1.82
N THR A 50 -12.05 19.87 1.10
CA THR A 50 -11.56 21.06 0.38
C THR A 50 -11.09 22.17 1.31
N THR A 51 -11.64 22.26 2.53
CA THR A 51 -11.18 23.20 3.55
C THR A 51 -9.84 22.76 4.16
N CYS A 52 -9.75 21.52 4.60
CA CYS A 52 -8.57 21.00 5.30
C CYS A 52 -7.35 20.89 4.34
N ALA A 53 -7.56 20.37 3.14
CA ALA A 53 -6.47 20.09 2.20
C ALA A 53 -6.13 21.24 1.24
N LYS A 54 -6.74 22.43 1.43
CA LYS A 54 -6.59 23.58 0.53
C LYS A 54 -5.14 23.90 0.14
N ASN A 55 -4.23 23.83 1.09
CA ASN A 55 -2.83 24.20 0.90
C ASN A 55 -1.88 23.00 0.81
N LEU A 56 -2.39 21.75 0.83
CA LEU A 56 -1.55 20.55 0.90
C LEU A 56 -0.57 20.46 -0.28
N VAL A 57 -1.08 20.62 -1.49
CA VAL A 57 -0.27 20.48 -2.72
C VAL A 57 0.74 21.62 -2.87
N SER A 58 0.33 22.86 -2.62
CA SER A 58 1.24 24.01 -2.69
C SER A 58 2.35 23.90 -1.64
N THR A 59 2.01 23.59 -0.40
CA THR A 59 3.00 23.40 0.68
C THR A 59 3.99 22.27 0.34
N GLY A 60 3.51 21.13 -0.20
CA GLY A 60 4.40 20.05 -0.62
C GLY A 60 5.39 20.50 -1.70
N LYS A 61 4.95 21.27 -2.70
CA LYS A 61 5.82 21.83 -3.75
C LYS A 61 6.82 22.84 -3.22
N GLU A 62 6.42 23.68 -2.29
CA GLU A 62 7.31 24.66 -1.65
C GLU A 62 8.43 23.98 -0.86
N ILE A 63 8.11 22.93 -0.07
CA ILE A 63 9.10 22.14 0.68
C ILE A 63 10.06 21.44 -0.28
N GLU A 64 9.54 20.83 -1.35
CA GLU A 64 10.34 20.18 -2.38
C GLU A 64 11.36 21.16 -3.01
N LEU A 65 10.91 22.37 -3.37
CA LEU A 65 11.79 23.40 -3.95
C LEU A 65 12.83 23.92 -2.94
N GLU A 66 12.45 24.10 -1.68
CA GLU A 66 13.34 24.65 -0.66
C GLU A 66 14.39 23.65 -0.19
N TYR A 67 14.01 22.39 -0.03
CA TYR A 67 14.90 21.35 0.50
C TYR A 67 15.60 20.54 -0.59
N GLY A 68 15.15 20.65 -1.84
CA GLY A 68 15.68 19.87 -2.95
C GLY A 68 15.33 18.37 -2.87
N ILE A 69 14.44 17.97 -1.95
CA ILE A 69 14.01 16.59 -1.77
C ILE A 69 12.74 16.35 -2.59
N PRO A 70 12.73 15.43 -3.56
CA PRO A 70 11.53 15.13 -4.33
C PRO A 70 10.37 14.66 -3.43
N ILE A 71 9.20 15.27 -3.59
CA ILE A 71 7.96 14.84 -2.93
C ILE A 71 7.01 14.36 -4.01
N VAL A 72 7.02 13.07 -4.27
CA VAL A 72 6.42 12.49 -5.48
C VAL A 72 4.90 12.60 -5.48
N ASN A 73 4.26 12.26 -4.35
CA ASN A 73 2.80 12.31 -4.22
C ASN A 73 2.36 13.24 -3.09
N LYS A 74 1.20 13.85 -3.28
CA LYS A 74 0.40 14.52 -2.26
C LYS A 74 -0.93 13.80 -2.23
N ARG A 75 -1.31 13.22 -1.08
CA ARG A 75 -2.48 12.33 -0.95
C ARG A 75 -3.39 12.76 0.18
N ILE A 76 -4.61 12.25 0.14
CA ILE A 76 -5.56 12.34 1.24
C ILE A 76 -5.99 10.91 1.62
N SER A 77 -6.13 10.65 2.91
CA SER A 77 -6.81 9.47 3.43
C SER A 77 -7.97 9.90 4.33
N VAL A 78 -9.11 9.23 4.22
CA VAL A 78 -10.30 9.59 5.01
C VAL A 78 -10.78 8.40 5.86
N THR A 79 -11.61 8.68 6.85
CA THR A 79 -12.30 7.65 7.64
C THR A 79 -13.00 6.66 6.70
N PRO A 80 -12.96 5.33 6.98
CA PRO A 80 -13.62 4.34 6.15
C PRO A 80 -15.06 4.71 5.81
N ILE A 81 -15.35 4.84 4.52
CA ILE A 81 -16.66 5.34 4.03
C ILE A 81 -17.80 4.39 4.40
N SER A 82 -17.53 3.10 4.63
CA SER A 82 -18.55 2.18 5.14
C SER A 82 -19.11 2.61 6.50
N ILE A 83 -18.31 3.29 7.33
CA ILE A 83 -18.72 3.83 8.63
C ILE A 83 -19.47 5.16 8.43
N VAL A 84 -18.88 6.06 7.65
CA VAL A 84 -19.39 7.42 7.43
C VAL A 84 -20.72 7.40 6.68
N GLY A 85 -20.87 6.54 5.68
CA GLY A 85 -22.07 6.39 4.86
C GLY A 85 -23.17 5.53 5.46
N ALA A 86 -22.92 4.81 6.57
CA ALA A 86 -23.84 3.80 7.09
C ALA A 86 -25.26 4.30 7.38
N ALA A 87 -25.42 5.55 7.82
CA ALA A 87 -26.71 6.14 8.13
C ALA A 87 -27.50 6.55 6.87
N ALA A 88 -26.84 7.05 5.85
CA ALA A 88 -27.45 7.60 4.64
C ALA A 88 -27.62 6.56 3.52
N CYS A 89 -26.59 5.72 3.28
CA CYS A 89 -26.55 4.79 2.15
C CYS A 89 -27.37 3.53 2.44
N LYS A 90 -28.27 3.18 1.52
CA LYS A 90 -29.13 1.99 1.59
C LYS A 90 -28.81 0.99 0.48
N THR A 91 -28.19 1.43 -0.60
CA THR A 91 -27.84 0.65 -1.77
C THR A 91 -26.38 0.86 -2.16
N PRO A 92 -25.79 0.00 -2.99
CA PRO A 92 -24.44 0.22 -3.55
C PRO A 92 -24.34 1.53 -4.33
N GLU A 93 -25.38 1.93 -5.06
CA GLU A 93 -25.41 3.15 -5.87
C GLU A 93 -25.27 4.42 -5.01
N ASP A 94 -25.82 4.40 -3.79
CA ASP A 94 -25.67 5.52 -2.85
C ASP A 94 -24.18 5.72 -2.49
N PHE A 95 -23.43 4.64 -2.26
CA PHE A 95 -22.00 4.70 -2.01
C PHE A 95 -21.22 5.22 -3.22
N VAL A 96 -21.63 4.90 -4.46
CA VAL A 96 -21.00 5.43 -5.67
C VAL A 96 -21.11 6.96 -5.72
N THR A 97 -22.20 7.55 -5.20
CA THR A 97 -22.31 9.02 -5.14
C THR A 97 -21.27 9.65 -4.20
N ILE A 98 -20.96 8.96 -3.09
CA ILE A 98 -19.89 9.38 -2.19
C ILE A 98 -18.53 9.26 -2.89
N ALA A 99 -18.25 8.17 -3.62
CA ALA A 99 -17.02 8.02 -4.40
C ALA A 99 -16.82 9.17 -5.39
N LYS A 100 -17.87 9.55 -6.13
CA LYS A 100 -17.85 10.73 -7.04
C LYS A 100 -17.57 12.04 -6.29
N THR A 101 -18.11 12.20 -5.09
CA THR A 101 -17.85 13.37 -4.25
C THR A 101 -16.39 13.44 -3.79
N LEU A 102 -15.82 12.29 -3.37
CA LEU A 102 -14.40 12.18 -3.01
C LEU A 102 -13.49 12.48 -4.20
N ASP A 103 -13.81 11.95 -5.40
CA ASP A 103 -13.03 12.19 -6.62
C ASP A 103 -13.04 13.66 -7.03
N ARG A 104 -14.23 14.30 -6.95
CA ARG A 104 -14.38 15.73 -7.21
C ARG A 104 -13.52 16.57 -6.25
N ALA A 105 -13.55 16.26 -4.95
CA ALA A 105 -12.73 16.95 -3.96
C ALA A 105 -11.24 16.72 -4.21
N ALA A 106 -10.82 15.48 -4.52
CA ALA A 106 -9.43 15.15 -4.84
C ALA A 106 -8.92 15.89 -6.09
N LYS A 107 -9.76 16.01 -7.13
CA LYS A 107 -9.46 16.76 -8.35
C LYS A 107 -9.28 18.24 -8.06
N GLU A 108 -10.18 18.83 -7.29
CA GLU A 108 -10.11 20.26 -6.94
C GLU A 108 -8.86 20.57 -6.09
N MET A 109 -8.54 19.71 -5.13
CA MET A 109 -7.32 19.87 -4.32
C MET A 109 -6.02 19.54 -5.06
N GLY A 110 -6.11 18.93 -6.23
CA GLY A 110 -4.96 18.57 -7.05
C GLY A 110 -4.13 17.41 -6.49
N VAL A 111 -4.65 16.64 -5.54
CA VAL A 111 -3.95 15.49 -4.96
C VAL A 111 -3.90 14.31 -5.93
N ASN A 112 -2.89 13.46 -5.81
CA ASN A 112 -2.70 12.32 -6.70
C ASN A 112 -3.73 11.21 -6.45
N PHE A 113 -3.95 10.86 -5.16
CA PHE A 113 -4.88 9.83 -4.74
C PHE A 113 -5.65 10.24 -3.48
N LEU A 114 -6.84 9.67 -3.33
CA LEU A 114 -7.65 9.77 -2.12
C LEU A 114 -8.09 8.36 -1.71
N GLY A 115 -7.58 7.89 -0.57
CA GLY A 115 -7.93 6.61 0.05
C GLY A 115 -9.02 6.75 1.11
N GLY A 116 -9.59 5.60 1.51
CA GLY A 116 -10.63 5.54 2.53
C GLY A 116 -12.00 5.15 1.99
N TYR A 117 -12.14 4.89 0.68
CA TYR A 117 -13.33 4.21 0.17
C TYR A 117 -13.28 2.73 0.59
N SER A 118 -13.45 2.50 1.89
CA SER A 118 -13.01 1.29 2.56
C SER A 118 -14.10 0.68 3.43
N ALA A 119 -14.03 -0.67 3.60
CA ALA A 119 -14.84 -1.46 4.53
C ALA A 119 -13.95 -2.31 5.44
N LEU A 120 -14.40 -2.57 6.67
CA LEU A 120 -13.63 -3.27 7.71
C LEU A 120 -14.35 -4.54 8.21
N PRO A 121 -14.79 -5.46 7.34
CA PRO A 121 -15.62 -6.62 7.71
C PRO A 121 -14.83 -7.76 8.40
N ALA A 122 -13.72 -7.48 9.09
CA ALA A 122 -12.80 -8.48 9.61
C ALA A 122 -13.46 -9.53 10.54
N LYS A 123 -14.48 -9.13 11.33
CA LYS A 123 -15.18 -10.04 12.25
C LYS A 123 -16.56 -10.45 11.77
N GLY A 124 -17.17 -9.65 10.94
CA GLY A 124 -18.49 -9.85 10.36
C GLY A 124 -18.81 -8.67 9.45
N THR A 125 -19.75 -8.84 8.55
CA THR A 125 -20.11 -7.82 7.56
C THR A 125 -21.42 -7.17 7.94
N THR A 126 -21.43 -5.86 8.08
CA THR A 126 -22.65 -5.05 8.23
C THR A 126 -23.32 -4.81 6.87
N PRO A 127 -24.62 -4.48 6.81
CA PRO A 127 -25.27 -4.13 5.55
C PRO A 127 -24.60 -2.96 4.82
N ALA A 128 -24.09 -1.98 5.55
CA ALA A 128 -23.38 -0.83 4.96
C ALA A 128 -22.03 -1.26 4.33
N GLU A 129 -21.28 -2.13 4.99
CA GLU A 129 -20.03 -2.69 4.44
C GLU A 129 -20.31 -3.54 3.22
N GLU A 130 -21.36 -4.37 3.21
CA GLU A 130 -21.73 -5.16 2.04
C GLU A 130 -22.09 -4.26 0.85
N ASN A 131 -22.91 -3.23 1.07
CA ASN A 131 -23.28 -2.28 0.02
C ASN A 131 -22.05 -1.52 -0.50
N LEU A 132 -21.16 -1.08 0.38
CA LEU A 132 -19.91 -0.43 -0.06
C LEU A 132 -19.06 -1.40 -0.88
N MET A 133 -18.82 -2.63 -0.40
CA MET A 133 -18.02 -3.61 -1.14
C MET A 133 -18.61 -3.87 -2.54
N ARG A 134 -19.93 -4.08 -2.65
CA ARG A 134 -20.60 -4.28 -3.94
C ARG A 134 -20.56 -3.06 -4.86
N SER A 135 -20.35 -1.86 -4.32
CA SER A 135 -20.21 -0.63 -5.09
C SER A 135 -18.82 -0.41 -5.67
N ILE A 136 -17.78 -1.14 -5.17
CA ILE A 136 -16.38 -0.92 -5.55
C ILE A 136 -16.14 -1.00 -7.06
N PRO A 137 -16.66 -2.01 -7.81
CA PRO A 137 -16.40 -2.09 -9.24
C PRO A 137 -16.86 -0.85 -10.01
N GLU A 138 -18.07 -0.37 -9.73
CA GLU A 138 -18.60 0.85 -10.37
C GLU A 138 -17.86 2.09 -9.88
N ALA A 139 -17.63 2.22 -8.57
CA ALA A 139 -16.94 3.37 -7.99
C ALA A 139 -15.55 3.57 -8.61
N LEU A 140 -14.76 2.48 -8.74
CA LEU A 140 -13.40 2.56 -9.31
C LEU A 140 -13.39 2.72 -10.83
N ALA A 141 -14.45 2.34 -11.53
CA ALA A 141 -14.61 2.57 -12.96
C ALA A 141 -14.95 4.03 -13.29
N VAL A 142 -15.76 4.70 -12.44
CA VAL A 142 -16.23 6.08 -12.69
C VAL A 142 -15.41 7.16 -12.00
N THR A 143 -14.36 6.80 -11.25
CA THR A 143 -13.48 7.73 -10.54
C THR A 143 -12.03 7.54 -10.95
N GLU A 144 -11.26 8.64 -10.95
CA GLU A 144 -9.85 8.62 -11.34
C GLU A 144 -8.92 8.46 -10.13
N ARG A 145 -9.18 9.21 -9.05
CA ARG A 145 -8.26 9.39 -7.91
C ARG A 145 -8.67 8.62 -6.65
N VAL A 146 -9.86 8.08 -6.62
CA VAL A 146 -10.35 7.30 -5.47
C VAL A 146 -9.73 5.92 -5.46
N CYS A 147 -9.22 5.54 -4.28
CA CYS A 147 -8.68 4.21 -4.01
C CYS A 147 -9.49 3.54 -2.91
N SER A 148 -9.62 2.22 -3.01
CA SER A 148 -10.45 1.41 -2.12
C SER A 148 -9.64 0.33 -1.40
N SER A 149 -10.10 -0.05 -0.22
CA SER A 149 -9.58 -1.21 0.48
C SER A 149 -10.65 -1.91 1.32
N VAL A 150 -10.44 -3.22 1.54
CA VAL A 150 -11.30 -4.03 2.39
C VAL A 150 -10.44 -4.86 3.35
N ASN A 151 -10.62 -4.68 4.67
CA ASN A 151 -9.89 -5.43 5.68
C ASN A 151 -10.69 -6.68 6.08
N VAL A 152 -10.36 -7.84 5.49
CA VAL A 152 -11.12 -9.09 5.64
C VAL A 152 -10.78 -9.90 6.88
N GLY A 153 -9.74 -9.52 7.62
CA GLY A 153 -9.30 -10.28 8.78
C GLY A 153 -8.31 -9.57 9.67
N SER A 154 -8.05 -10.17 10.79
CA SER A 154 -6.96 -9.78 11.69
C SER A 154 -6.54 -10.95 12.60
N THR A 155 -5.36 -10.82 13.21
CA THR A 155 -4.89 -11.77 14.22
C THR A 155 -5.90 -11.95 15.37
N LYS A 156 -6.63 -10.88 15.75
CA LYS A 156 -7.62 -10.94 16.84
C LYS A 156 -8.96 -11.54 16.43
N THR A 157 -9.36 -11.38 15.16
CA THR A 157 -10.70 -11.74 14.71
C THR A 157 -10.76 -13.02 13.90
N GLY A 158 -9.63 -13.47 13.37
CA GLY A 158 -9.60 -14.49 12.31
C GLY A 158 -9.93 -13.89 10.96
N LEU A 159 -10.30 -14.70 9.99
CA LEU A 159 -10.62 -14.29 8.61
C LEU A 159 -12.12 -14.44 8.36
N ASN A 160 -12.73 -13.41 7.82
CA ASN A 160 -14.11 -13.44 7.33
C ASN A 160 -14.14 -14.03 5.91
N MET A 161 -14.39 -15.34 5.79
CA MET A 161 -14.38 -16.04 4.51
C MET A 161 -15.53 -15.64 3.58
N ASP A 162 -16.65 -15.14 4.12
CA ASP A 162 -17.72 -14.59 3.30
C ASP A 162 -17.27 -13.28 2.61
N ALA A 163 -16.52 -12.43 3.32
CA ALA A 163 -15.92 -11.23 2.74
C ALA A 163 -14.81 -11.58 1.75
N VAL A 164 -13.95 -12.57 2.06
CA VAL A 164 -12.89 -13.06 1.16
C VAL A 164 -13.50 -13.54 -0.18
N ARG A 165 -14.54 -14.36 -0.12
CA ARG A 165 -15.24 -14.83 -1.33
C ARG A 165 -15.83 -13.69 -2.14
N LEU A 166 -16.51 -12.75 -1.48
CA LEU A 166 -17.08 -11.58 -2.13
C LEU A 166 -15.99 -10.71 -2.80
N MET A 167 -14.82 -10.56 -2.16
CA MET A 167 -13.72 -9.78 -2.73
C MET A 167 -13.14 -10.40 -3.99
N GLY A 168 -13.07 -11.73 -4.11
CA GLY A 168 -12.67 -12.38 -5.36
C GLY A 168 -13.65 -12.07 -6.51
N GLU A 169 -14.97 -12.09 -6.23
CA GLU A 169 -16.01 -11.69 -7.20
C GLU A 169 -15.85 -10.22 -7.61
N ILE A 170 -15.62 -9.33 -6.62
CA ILE A 170 -15.43 -7.88 -6.83
C ILE A 170 -14.17 -7.58 -7.65
N VAL A 171 -13.05 -8.28 -7.42
CA VAL A 171 -11.82 -8.09 -8.19
C VAL A 171 -12.05 -8.44 -9.67
N VAL A 172 -12.71 -9.58 -9.94
CA VAL A 172 -13.06 -9.98 -11.33
C VAL A 172 -13.96 -8.94 -11.99
N GLU A 173 -15.02 -8.49 -11.30
CA GLU A 173 -15.93 -7.48 -11.83
C GLU A 173 -15.22 -6.13 -12.05
N THR A 174 -14.35 -5.73 -11.13
CA THR A 174 -13.56 -4.50 -11.27
C THR A 174 -12.63 -4.57 -12.49
N ALA A 175 -11.97 -5.72 -12.69
CA ALA A 175 -11.11 -5.93 -13.86
C ALA A 175 -11.93 -5.82 -15.16
N GLU A 176 -13.09 -6.46 -15.25
CA GLU A 176 -13.95 -6.41 -16.44
C GLU A 176 -14.46 -4.99 -16.72
N ARG A 177 -14.88 -4.24 -15.68
CA ARG A 177 -15.37 -2.87 -15.85
C ARG A 177 -14.28 -1.85 -16.24
N THR A 178 -13.01 -2.18 -16.00
CA THR A 178 -11.88 -1.29 -16.28
C THR A 178 -10.89 -1.88 -17.31
N LYS A 179 -11.31 -2.90 -18.06
CA LYS A 179 -10.47 -3.62 -19.03
C LYS A 179 -9.88 -2.72 -20.13
N GLU A 180 -10.61 -1.70 -20.56
CA GLU A 180 -10.15 -0.76 -21.58
C GLU A 180 -8.91 0.06 -21.13
N ASN A 181 -8.65 0.09 -19.82
CA ASN A 181 -7.50 0.75 -19.20
C ASN A 181 -6.59 -0.27 -18.49
N GLY A 182 -6.42 -1.49 -19.04
CA GLY A 182 -5.55 -2.52 -18.47
C GLY A 182 -5.97 -3.01 -17.08
N SER A 183 -7.28 -3.03 -16.79
CA SER A 183 -7.85 -3.40 -15.47
C SER A 183 -7.34 -2.52 -14.31
N LEU A 184 -7.03 -1.25 -14.58
CA LEU A 184 -6.45 -0.29 -13.63
C LEU A 184 -7.28 -0.11 -12.35
N GLY A 185 -8.59 -0.38 -12.37
CA GLY A 185 -9.42 -0.40 -11.18
C GLY A 185 -8.88 -1.33 -10.10
N CYS A 186 -8.34 -2.49 -10.49
CA CYS A 186 -7.75 -3.45 -9.56
C CYS A 186 -6.45 -2.93 -8.92
N ALA A 187 -5.67 -2.10 -9.62
CA ALA A 187 -4.49 -1.45 -9.04
C ALA A 187 -4.83 -0.42 -7.96
N LYS A 188 -6.08 0.07 -7.93
CA LYS A 188 -6.62 1.00 -6.92
C LYS A 188 -7.39 0.28 -5.80
N LEU A 189 -7.42 -1.06 -5.79
CA LEU A 189 -8.14 -1.89 -4.83
C LEU A 189 -7.18 -2.78 -4.06
N VAL A 190 -7.24 -2.70 -2.73
CA VAL A 190 -6.39 -3.52 -1.83
C VAL A 190 -7.26 -4.34 -0.89
N VAL A 191 -6.96 -5.63 -0.75
CA VAL A 191 -7.56 -6.47 0.28
C VAL A 191 -6.55 -6.70 1.39
N PHE A 192 -6.89 -6.27 2.61
CA PHE A 192 -6.02 -6.32 3.77
C PHE A 192 -6.38 -7.41 4.77
N CYS A 193 -5.36 -7.87 5.49
CA CYS A 193 -5.45 -8.43 6.84
C CYS A 193 -4.55 -7.63 7.79
N ASN A 194 -5.03 -7.30 9.00
CA ASN A 194 -4.34 -6.42 9.95
C ASN A 194 -3.99 -5.04 9.35
N ALA A 195 -4.91 -4.40 8.65
CA ALA A 195 -4.68 -3.07 8.07
C ALA A 195 -4.31 -2.04 9.16
N PRO A 196 -3.23 -1.26 8.99
CA PRO A 196 -2.90 -0.17 9.91
C PRO A 196 -3.80 1.05 9.67
N ASP A 197 -4.08 1.78 10.76
CA ASP A 197 -4.98 2.92 10.76
C ASP A 197 -4.33 4.23 10.26
N ASP A 198 -3.00 4.27 10.21
CA ASP A 198 -2.15 5.45 9.98
C ASP A 198 -1.32 5.38 8.68
N ASN A 199 -1.61 4.42 7.81
CA ASN A 199 -0.81 4.16 6.61
C ASN A 199 -0.90 5.33 5.58
N PRO A 200 0.23 6.02 5.26
CA PRO A 200 0.24 7.08 4.26
C PRO A 200 0.55 6.59 2.84
N PHE A 201 1.00 5.35 2.70
CA PHE A 201 1.80 4.91 1.56
C PHE A 201 0.99 4.14 0.52
N MET A 202 0.17 3.20 0.96
CA MET A 202 -0.55 2.31 0.08
C MET A 202 -1.75 3.00 -0.57
N ALA A 203 -2.00 2.75 -1.85
CA ALA A 203 -3.27 3.09 -2.47
C ALA A 203 -4.39 2.34 -1.73
N GLY A 204 -5.48 3.03 -1.38
CA GLY A 204 -6.56 2.45 -0.58
C GLY A 204 -6.34 2.50 0.94
N ALA A 205 -5.22 3.06 1.42
CA ALA A 205 -5.07 3.40 2.84
C ALA A 205 -6.23 4.27 3.33
N PHE A 206 -6.57 4.15 4.59
CA PHE A 206 -7.63 4.94 5.22
C PHE A 206 -7.13 5.63 6.49
N HIS A 207 -7.89 6.60 6.95
CA HIS A 207 -7.66 7.29 8.22
C HIS A 207 -8.48 6.59 9.31
N GLY A 208 -7.81 6.00 10.30
CA GLY A 208 -8.45 5.23 11.36
C GLY A 208 -9.38 6.07 12.24
N VAL A 209 -10.39 5.43 12.81
CA VAL A 209 -11.37 6.11 13.66
C VAL A 209 -10.82 6.60 14.99
N THR A 210 -9.65 6.11 15.38
CA THR A 210 -8.94 6.50 16.63
C THR A 210 -7.88 7.57 16.39
N GLU A 211 -7.62 7.91 15.12
CA GLU A 211 -6.70 8.97 14.73
C GLU A 211 -7.26 10.37 15.01
N GLY A 212 -6.40 11.38 14.97
CA GLY A 212 -6.81 12.78 15.17
C GLY A 212 -7.72 13.30 14.05
N ASP A 213 -8.35 14.46 14.27
CA ASP A 213 -9.30 15.01 13.29
C ASP A 213 -8.65 15.30 11.93
N VAL A 214 -7.45 15.92 11.93
CA VAL A 214 -6.61 16.10 10.74
C VAL A 214 -5.15 15.86 11.12
N ILE A 215 -4.44 15.03 10.36
CA ILE A 215 -3.05 14.64 10.65
C ILE A 215 -2.23 14.63 9.37
N ILE A 216 -0.93 14.93 9.46
CA ILE A 216 0.05 14.75 8.38
C ILE A 216 0.87 13.49 8.65
N ASN A 217 0.80 12.53 7.74
CA ASN A 217 1.66 11.35 7.70
C ASN A 217 2.56 11.42 6.46
N VAL A 218 3.81 10.97 6.58
CA VAL A 218 4.78 11.01 5.47
C VAL A 218 5.34 9.63 5.22
N GLY A 219 5.33 9.23 3.95
CA GLY A 219 6.03 8.04 3.48
C GLY A 219 7.34 8.42 2.81
N VAL A 220 8.45 7.84 3.26
CA VAL A 220 9.78 8.03 2.67
C VAL A 220 10.30 6.71 2.14
N SER A 221 11.00 6.77 1.00
CA SER A 221 11.53 5.59 0.33
C SER A 221 12.95 5.83 -0.17
N GLY A 222 13.68 4.76 -0.42
CA GLY A 222 15.04 4.82 -0.94
C GLY A 222 15.67 3.43 -1.09
N PRO A 223 15.07 2.51 -1.89
CA PRO A 223 15.72 1.24 -2.22
C PRO A 223 17.09 1.46 -2.84
N GLY A 224 17.21 2.41 -3.77
CA GLY A 224 18.47 2.77 -4.41
C GLY A 224 19.57 3.21 -3.42
N VAL A 225 19.18 3.95 -2.36
CA VAL A 225 20.12 4.36 -1.29
C VAL A 225 20.67 3.15 -0.55
N VAL A 226 19.79 2.20 -0.21
CA VAL A 226 20.19 0.97 0.49
C VAL A 226 21.07 0.09 -0.43
N LYS A 227 20.68 -0.06 -1.70
CA LYS A 227 21.47 -0.80 -2.70
C LYS A 227 22.88 -0.23 -2.79
N HIS A 228 22.99 1.06 -3.05
CA HIS A 228 24.31 1.72 -3.19
C HIS A 228 25.19 1.56 -1.94
N ALA A 229 24.59 1.69 -0.75
CA ALA A 229 25.31 1.46 0.50
C ALA A 229 25.85 0.01 0.60
N LEU A 230 25.12 -0.98 0.10
CA LEU A 230 25.54 -2.39 0.11
C LEU A 230 26.62 -2.70 -0.91
N GLU A 231 26.66 -2.04 -2.05
CA GLU A 231 27.76 -2.17 -3.04
C GLU A 231 29.12 -1.91 -2.38
N SER A 232 29.17 -0.97 -1.43
CA SER A 232 30.41 -0.62 -0.71
C SER A 232 30.91 -1.69 0.28
N VAL A 233 30.05 -2.65 0.64
CA VAL A 233 30.32 -3.73 1.61
C VAL A 233 30.11 -5.12 1.03
N HIS A 234 30.20 -5.23 -0.29
CA HIS A 234 30.05 -6.50 -1.01
C HIS A 234 31.05 -7.57 -0.50
N GLY A 235 30.53 -8.75 -0.13
CA GLY A 235 31.35 -9.85 0.39
C GLY A 235 31.75 -9.74 1.87
N GLU A 236 31.37 -8.66 2.56
CA GLU A 236 31.60 -8.50 4.00
C GLU A 236 30.68 -9.41 4.84
N SER A 237 30.94 -9.46 6.14
CA SER A 237 30.14 -10.29 7.07
C SER A 237 28.68 -9.80 7.24
N PHE A 238 27.79 -10.68 7.70
CA PHE A 238 26.40 -10.29 7.98
C PHE A 238 26.30 -9.18 9.04
N GLU A 239 27.24 -9.07 9.98
CA GLU A 239 27.30 -7.98 10.97
C GLU A 239 27.49 -6.64 10.28
N VAL A 240 28.43 -6.54 9.34
CA VAL A 240 28.71 -5.34 8.56
C VAL A 240 27.50 -4.99 7.69
N LEU A 241 26.93 -5.98 7.01
CA LEU A 241 25.71 -5.84 6.19
C LEU A 241 24.55 -5.26 7.01
N CYS A 242 24.25 -5.85 8.17
CA CYS A 242 23.18 -5.40 9.07
C CYS A 242 23.39 -3.97 9.55
N GLU A 243 24.62 -3.62 9.96
CA GLU A 243 24.91 -2.26 10.44
C GLU A 243 24.80 -1.23 9.30
N THR A 244 25.18 -1.59 8.08
CA THR A 244 25.07 -0.72 6.90
C THR A 244 23.59 -0.44 6.58
N ILE A 245 22.74 -1.47 6.47
CA ILE A 245 21.30 -1.30 6.23
C ILE A 245 20.66 -0.43 7.32
N LYS A 246 20.95 -0.73 8.58
CA LYS A 246 20.37 -0.01 9.72
C LYS A 246 20.77 1.46 9.73
N LYS A 247 22.04 1.79 9.47
CA LYS A 247 22.52 3.18 9.41
C LYS A 247 21.91 3.93 8.23
N THR A 248 21.77 3.29 7.08
CA THR A 248 21.15 3.87 5.90
C THR A 248 19.65 4.16 6.15
N ALA A 249 18.93 3.18 6.68
CA ALA A 249 17.52 3.32 7.05
C ALA A 249 17.31 4.45 8.08
N PHE A 250 18.22 4.60 9.05
CA PHE A 250 18.20 5.72 9.99
C PHE A 250 18.27 7.07 9.27
N LYS A 251 19.20 7.25 8.33
CA LYS A 251 19.37 8.50 7.58
C LYS A 251 18.12 8.82 6.74
N VAL A 252 17.62 7.85 6.00
CA VAL A 252 16.42 7.99 5.16
C VAL A 252 15.21 8.41 6.03
N THR A 253 15.01 7.76 7.18
CA THR A 253 13.92 8.11 8.11
C THR A 253 14.04 9.53 8.64
N ARG A 254 15.26 9.99 8.97
CA ARG A 254 15.49 11.37 9.44
C ARG A 254 15.11 12.41 8.39
N MET A 255 15.36 12.12 7.12
CA MET A 255 14.92 12.98 6.00
C MET A 255 13.40 13.05 5.90
N GLY A 256 12.72 11.90 5.98
CA GLY A 256 11.25 11.86 6.02
C GLY A 256 10.65 12.64 7.18
N GLN A 257 11.24 12.52 8.37
CA GLN A 257 10.79 13.27 9.55
C GLN A 257 10.99 14.79 9.40
N LEU A 258 12.07 15.22 8.79
CA LEU A 258 12.31 16.65 8.51
C LEU A 258 11.19 17.23 7.65
N VAL A 259 10.86 16.55 6.55
CA VAL A 259 9.77 16.97 5.66
C VAL A 259 8.41 16.92 6.36
N ALA A 260 8.15 15.89 7.17
CA ALA A 260 6.91 15.75 7.92
C ALA A 260 6.69 16.88 8.93
N GLN A 261 7.73 17.23 9.69
CA GLN A 261 7.68 18.32 10.66
C GLN A 261 7.47 19.69 9.99
N GLU A 262 8.12 19.92 8.86
CA GLU A 262 7.95 21.16 8.11
C GLU A 262 6.57 21.27 7.46
N ALA A 263 6.05 20.18 6.90
CA ALA A 263 4.69 20.12 6.37
C ALA A 263 3.65 20.40 7.47
N SER A 264 3.80 19.73 8.62
CA SER A 264 2.97 19.96 9.81
C SER A 264 2.97 21.42 10.25
N ARG A 265 4.15 22.03 10.35
CA ARG A 265 4.32 23.42 10.76
C ARG A 265 3.65 24.42 9.79
N ARG A 266 3.85 24.25 8.46
CA ARG A 266 3.28 25.15 7.44
C ARG A 266 1.78 25.01 7.32
N LEU A 267 1.28 23.79 7.41
CA LEU A 267 -0.15 23.52 7.30
C LEU A 267 -0.91 23.77 8.60
N GLY A 268 -0.22 23.91 9.73
CA GLY A 268 -0.85 24.05 11.05
C GLY A 268 -1.62 22.79 11.49
N VAL A 269 -1.17 21.61 11.02
CA VAL A 269 -1.80 20.31 11.26
C VAL A 269 -0.84 19.42 12.03
N PRO A 270 -1.26 18.68 13.07
CA PRO A 270 -0.38 17.79 13.84
C PRO A 270 0.36 16.80 12.94
N PHE A 271 1.63 16.52 13.30
CA PHE A 271 2.41 15.45 12.70
C PHE A 271 2.03 14.12 13.35
N GLY A 272 1.68 13.13 12.53
CA GLY A 272 1.35 11.77 12.93
C GLY A 272 2.58 10.87 12.88
N ILE A 273 2.85 10.25 11.71
CA ILE A 273 3.94 9.27 11.58
C ILE A 273 4.81 9.49 10.33
N VAL A 274 6.01 8.92 10.40
CA VAL A 274 6.86 8.61 9.24
C VAL A 274 6.80 7.12 8.96
N ASP A 275 6.43 6.77 7.75
CA ASP A 275 6.52 5.42 7.22
C ASP A 275 7.80 5.29 6.40
N LEU A 276 8.76 4.50 6.88
CA LEU A 276 9.92 4.12 6.09
C LEU A 276 9.63 2.81 5.37
N SER A 277 9.18 2.90 4.16
CA SER A 277 8.95 1.74 3.32
C SER A 277 9.89 1.78 2.12
N LEU A 278 10.74 0.76 1.99
CA LEU A 278 11.52 0.55 0.78
C LEU A 278 10.57 0.09 -0.33
N ALA A 279 9.91 1.05 -0.95
CA ALA A 279 9.00 0.84 -2.05
C ALA A 279 9.70 1.24 -3.34
N PRO A 280 9.98 0.28 -4.23
CA PRO A 280 10.70 0.54 -5.46
C PRO A 280 9.90 1.42 -6.42
N THR A 281 10.57 1.91 -7.45
CA THR A 281 9.96 2.53 -8.63
C THR A 281 10.45 1.82 -9.89
N PRO A 282 9.77 2.00 -11.04
CA PRO A 282 10.26 1.48 -12.31
C PRO A 282 11.61 2.06 -12.78
N ALA A 283 12.18 3.01 -12.03
CA ALA A 283 13.47 3.60 -12.34
C ALA A 283 14.62 2.60 -12.10
N VAL A 284 15.55 2.52 -13.03
CA VAL A 284 16.75 1.69 -12.91
C VAL A 284 17.53 2.04 -11.63
N GLY A 285 17.88 1.04 -10.84
CA GLY A 285 18.64 1.19 -9.60
C GLY A 285 17.77 1.44 -8.35
N ASP A 286 16.45 1.58 -8.49
CA ASP A 286 15.51 1.73 -7.37
C ASP A 286 14.70 0.44 -7.17
N SER A 287 15.37 -0.64 -6.81
CA SER A 287 14.83 -2.00 -6.78
C SER A 287 15.13 -2.71 -5.46
N VAL A 288 14.13 -3.33 -4.86
CA VAL A 288 14.31 -4.21 -3.69
C VAL A 288 14.91 -5.56 -4.14
N ALA A 289 14.57 -6.04 -5.33
CA ALA A 289 15.19 -7.23 -5.89
C ALA A 289 16.73 -7.07 -5.99
N GLU A 290 17.19 -5.93 -6.53
CA GLU A 290 18.63 -5.62 -6.63
C GLU A 290 19.31 -5.52 -5.26
N ILE A 291 18.62 -5.01 -4.21
CA ILE A 291 19.15 -5.05 -2.84
C ILE A 291 19.40 -6.49 -2.39
N LEU A 292 18.46 -7.41 -2.65
CA LEU A 292 18.60 -8.81 -2.27
C LEU A 292 19.73 -9.50 -3.06
N GLU A 293 19.95 -9.10 -4.29
CA GLU A 293 21.05 -9.58 -5.14
C GLU A 293 22.41 -9.07 -4.65
N GLU A 294 22.51 -7.81 -4.24
CA GLU A 294 23.74 -7.26 -3.60
C GLU A 294 24.05 -7.96 -2.26
N MET A 295 23.08 -8.55 -1.59
CA MET A 295 23.29 -9.40 -0.41
C MET A 295 23.93 -10.77 -0.75
N GLY A 296 24.19 -11.06 -2.01
CA GLY A 296 24.88 -12.27 -2.50
C GLY A 296 23.96 -13.30 -3.16
N LEU A 297 22.73 -12.95 -3.54
CA LEU A 297 21.86 -13.81 -4.35
C LEU A 297 22.14 -13.60 -5.84
N GLU A 298 22.21 -14.67 -6.61
CA GLU A 298 22.32 -14.56 -8.09
C GLU A 298 21.10 -13.88 -8.71
N SER A 299 19.93 -14.13 -8.13
CA SER A 299 18.68 -13.51 -8.55
C SER A 299 17.64 -13.63 -7.42
N VAL A 300 16.76 -12.64 -7.32
CA VAL A 300 15.56 -12.77 -6.49
C VAL A 300 14.76 -14.01 -6.97
N GLY A 301 14.21 -14.77 -6.02
CA GLY A 301 13.56 -16.06 -6.27
C GLY A 301 14.44 -17.27 -5.94
N ALA A 302 15.76 -17.12 -5.92
CA ALA A 302 16.69 -18.18 -5.51
C ALA A 302 16.46 -18.67 -4.07
N PRO A 303 16.85 -19.91 -3.72
CA PRO A 303 16.94 -20.33 -2.32
C PRO A 303 17.76 -19.31 -1.52
N GLY A 304 17.25 -18.86 -0.37
CA GLY A 304 17.84 -17.78 0.44
C GLY A 304 17.09 -16.44 0.33
N THR A 305 16.33 -16.17 -0.72
CA THR A 305 15.61 -14.90 -0.92
C THR A 305 14.73 -14.51 0.28
N THR A 306 13.95 -15.46 0.82
CA THR A 306 13.09 -15.19 2.00
C THR A 306 13.94 -14.85 3.22
N ALA A 307 15.09 -15.49 3.43
CA ALA A 307 15.98 -15.17 4.55
C ALA A 307 16.66 -13.80 4.39
N ALA A 308 17.12 -13.47 3.18
CA ALA A 308 17.68 -12.15 2.87
C ALA A 308 16.63 -11.04 3.07
N LEU A 309 15.40 -11.24 2.60
CA LEU A 309 14.30 -10.30 2.81
C LEU A 309 13.94 -10.14 4.29
N ALA A 310 13.95 -11.21 5.07
CA ALA A 310 13.72 -11.15 6.53
C ALA A 310 14.78 -10.28 7.22
N LEU A 311 16.06 -10.45 6.86
CA LEU A 311 17.15 -9.64 7.36
C LEU A 311 16.97 -8.18 6.96
N LEU A 312 16.73 -7.91 5.68
CA LEU A 312 16.51 -6.55 5.17
C LEU A 312 15.38 -5.85 5.92
N ASN A 313 14.21 -6.49 6.01
CA ASN A 313 13.02 -5.93 6.64
C ASN A 313 13.25 -5.62 8.13
N ASP A 314 13.94 -6.50 8.87
CA ASP A 314 14.26 -6.31 10.28
C ASP A 314 15.24 -5.14 10.49
N GLN A 315 16.30 -5.04 9.68
CA GLN A 315 17.29 -3.97 9.82
C GLN A 315 16.72 -2.60 9.42
N VAL A 316 15.87 -2.55 8.40
CA VAL A 316 15.16 -1.33 8.00
C VAL A 316 14.27 -0.84 9.16
N LYS A 317 13.49 -1.72 9.78
CA LYS A 317 12.64 -1.36 10.94
C LYS A 317 13.48 -0.88 12.13
N LYS A 318 14.59 -1.55 12.43
CA LYS A 318 15.51 -1.11 13.50
C LYS A 318 16.08 0.28 13.25
N GLY A 319 16.52 0.55 12.03
CA GLY A 319 17.01 1.88 11.64
C GLY A 319 15.94 2.97 11.78
N GLY A 320 14.72 2.68 11.32
CA GLY A 320 13.57 3.58 11.45
C GLY A 320 13.26 3.94 12.90
N VAL A 321 13.06 2.94 13.75
CA VAL A 321 12.74 3.14 15.18
C VAL A 321 13.85 3.90 15.93
N MET A 322 15.11 3.69 15.56
CA MET A 322 16.22 4.45 16.12
C MET A 322 16.24 5.92 15.67
N ALA A 323 15.70 6.22 14.50
CA ALA A 323 15.69 7.56 13.92
C ALA A 323 14.54 8.44 14.45
N SER A 324 13.39 7.84 14.73
CA SER A 324 12.16 8.54 15.08
C SER A 324 11.29 7.74 16.04
N SER A 325 10.69 8.40 17.02
CA SER A 325 9.62 7.83 17.86
C SER A 325 8.25 7.87 17.17
N TYR A 326 8.17 8.44 15.98
CA TYR A 326 6.94 8.59 15.17
C TYR A 326 6.90 7.61 13.99
N VAL A 327 7.55 6.45 14.10
CA VAL A 327 7.49 5.42 13.05
C VAL A 327 6.16 4.70 13.13
N GLY A 328 5.49 4.57 11.99
CA GLY A 328 4.18 3.93 11.87
C GLY A 328 3.94 3.41 10.45
N GLY A 329 2.67 3.24 10.09
CA GLY A 329 2.26 2.74 8.79
C GLY A 329 2.68 1.29 8.55
N LEU A 330 3.28 1.03 7.40
CA LEU A 330 3.74 -0.30 7.01
C LEU A 330 5.22 -0.55 7.33
N SER A 331 6.04 0.47 7.26
CA SER A 331 7.51 0.49 7.48
C SER A 331 8.24 -0.82 7.24
N GLY A 332 9.12 -0.87 6.26
CA GLY A 332 9.92 -2.06 5.92
C GLY A 332 10.12 -2.24 4.42
N ALA A 333 10.34 -3.46 3.96
CA ALA A 333 10.58 -3.76 2.55
C ALA A 333 9.30 -4.17 1.84
N PHE A 334 8.99 -3.50 0.72
CA PHE A 334 7.91 -3.82 -0.21
C PHE A 334 8.41 -4.69 -1.35
N ILE A 335 7.54 -5.51 -1.89
CA ILE A 335 7.86 -6.41 -3.02
C ILE A 335 6.80 -6.32 -4.13
N PRO A 336 6.39 -5.11 -4.59
CA PRO A 336 5.45 -5.00 -5.70
C PRO A 336 6.13 -5.46 -7.00
N VAL A 337 5.44 -6.27 -7.79
CA VAL A 337 6.06 -6.80 -9.02
C VAL A 337 6.13 -5.73 -10.11
N SER A 338 5.09 -4.92 -10.30
CA SER A 338 5.05 -3.95 -11.42
C SER A 338 5.92 -2.71 -11.21
N GLU A 339 6.29 -2.42 -9.97
CA GLU A 339 7.00 -1.21 -9.59
C GLU A 339 8.52 -1.48 -9.41
N ASP A 340 8.99 -2.71 -9.62
CA ASP A 340 10.37 -3.16 -9.38
C ASP A 340 10.92 -3.88 -10.60
N GLN A 341 11.87 -3.27 -11.30
CA GLN A 341 12.42 -3.86 -12.52
C GLN A 341 13.09 -5.23 -12.27
N GLY A 342 13.79 -5.40 -11.16
CA GLY A 342 14.40 -6.69 -10.81
C GLY A 342 13.37 -7.80 -10.52
N MET A 343 12.23 -7.44 -9.92
CA MET A 343 11.10 -8.37 -9.74
C MET A 343 10.49 -8.77 -11.10
N ILE A 344 10.26 -7.80 -11.98
CA ILE A 344 9.76 -8.02 -13.35
C ILE A 344 10.69 -9.00 -14.09
N ASP A 345 11.99 -8.73 -14.09
CA ASP A 345 12.99 -9.54 -14.79
C ASP A 345 13.05 -10.97 -14.25
N ALA A 346 12.97 -11.13 -12.93
CA ALA A 346 12.94 -12.45 -12.29
C ALA A 346 11.67 -13.25 -12.61
N VAL A 347 10.52 -12.59 -12.69
CA VAL A 347 9.27 -13.23 -13.15
C VAL A 347 9.38 -13.64 -14.59
N MET A 348 9.83 -12.76 -15.48
CA MET A 348 10.00 -13.05 -16.91
C MET A 348 11.00 -14.19 -17.16
N ALA A 349 12.02 -14.31 -16.32
CA ALA A 349 12.99 -15.41 -16.38
C ALA A 349 12.47 -16.71 -15.72
N GLY A 350 11.26 -16.73 -15.17
CA GLY A 350 10.69 -17.90 -14.47
C GLY A 350 11.38 -18.23 -13.14
N LYS A 351 12.13 -17.30 -12.57
CA LYS A 351 12.85 -17.48 -11.29
C LYS A 351 11.98 -17.10 -10.09
N LEU A 352 11.00 -16.23 -10.28
CA LEU A 352 10.08 -15.74 -9.26
C LEU A 352 8.64 -16.10 -9.63
N THR A 353 7.96 -16.88 -8.78
CA THR A 353 6.58 -17.31 -8.95
C THR A 353 5.69 -16.73 -7.86
N ILE A 354 4.35 -16.84 -8.04
CA ILE A 354 3.39 -16.38 -7.02
C ILE A 354 3.61 -17.12 -5.69
N GLU A 355 3.85 -18.43 -5.71
CA GLU A 355 4.10 -19.22 -4.49
C GLU A 355 5.39 -18.80 -3.79
N LYS A 356 6.41 -18.37 -4.56
CA LYS A 356 7.64 -17.83 -3.97
C LYS A 356 7.39 -16.44 -3.37
N LEU A 357 6.61 -15.60 -4.03
CA LEU A 357 6.18 -14.31 -3.51
C LEU A 357 5.38 -14.48 -2.21
N GLU A 358 4.42 -15.43 -2.15
CA GLU A 358 3.68 -15.76 -0.92
C GLU A 358 4.63 -16.14 0.22
N ALA A 359 5.64 -16.98 -0.04
CA ALA A 359 6.65 -17.29 0.98
C ALA A 359 7.43 -16.05 1.44
N MET A 360 7.72 -15.11 0.53
CA MET A 360 8.39 -13.84 0.85
C MET A 360 7.48 -12.91 1.65
N THR A 361 6.17 -12.95 1.43
CA THR A 361 5.21 -12.12 2.19
C THR A 361 5.12 -12.49 3.67
N CYS A 362 5.57 -13.67 4.06
CA CYS A 362 5.73 -14.01 5.48
C CYS A 362 6.66 -13.05 6.24
N VAL A 363 7.59 -12.42 5.54
CA VAL A 363 8.67 -11.62 6.14
C VAL A 363 8.79 -10.20 5.57
N CYS A 364 8.07 -9.85 4.51
CA CYS A 364 7.99 -8.48 4.00
C CYS A 364 7.08 -7.60 4.87
N SER A 365 6.92 -6.33 4.54
CA SER A 365 6.05 -5.40 5.29
C SER A 365 4.64 -5.26 4.71
N VAL A 366 4.37 -5.77 3.52
CA VAL A 366 3.06 -5.57 2.85
C VAL A 366 2.37 -6.90 2.54
N GLY A 367 2.71 -7.56 1.45
CA GLY A 367 2.00 -8.74 0.93
C GLY A 367 2.22 -8.93 -0.56
N LEU A 368 1.30 -9.62 -1.22
CA LEU A 368 1.26 -9.76 -2.68
C LEU A 368 0.78 -8.46 -3.30
N ASP A 369 1.69 -7.75 -3.95
CA ASP A 369 1.42 -6.43 -4.44
C ASP A 369 1.66 -6.29 -5.95
N MET A 370 0.66 -5.71 -6.66
CA MET A 370 0.71 -5.46 -8.10
C MET A 370 1.00 -6.71 -8.93
N ILE A 371 0.25 -7.78 -8.66
CA ILE A 371 0.39 -9.08 -9.33
C ILE A 371 -0.59 -9.17 -10.50
N ALA A 372 -0.09 -9.12 -11.73
CA ALA A 372 -0.89 -9.35 -12.91
C ALA A 372 -1.06 -10.87 -13.14
N VAL A 373 -2.31 -11.30 -13.31
CA VAL A 373 -2.70 -12.70 -13.57
C VAL A 373 -3.57 -12.79 -14.84
N PRO A 374 -3.71 -13.96 -15.47
CA PRO A 374 -4.60 -14.09 -16.63
C PRO A 374 -6.01 -13.58 -16.33
N GLY A 375 -6.58 -12.84 -17.27
CA GLY A 375 -7.96 -12.31 -17.15
C GLY A 375 -9.03 -13.39 -16.98
N SER A 376 -8.73 -14.64 -17.34
CA SER A 376 -9.60 -15.81 -17.14
C SER A 376 -9.50 -16.43 -15.74
N THR A 377 -8.66 -15.88 -14.85
CA THR A 377 -8.52 -16.40 -13.48
C THR A 377 -9.85 -16.30 -12.74
N SER A 378 -10.29 -17.43 -12.18
CA SER A 378 -11.61 -17.50 -11.53
C SER A 378 -11.69 -16.68 -10.24
N ALA A 379 -12.88 -16.20 -9.90
CA ALA A 379 -13.13 -15.52 -8.63
C ALA A 379 -12.76 -16.41 -7.42
N ALA A 380 -12.98 -17.73 -7.52
CA ALA A 380 -12.59 -18.67 -6.47
C ALA A 380 -11.07 -18.72 -6.30
N THR A 381 -10.30 -18.76 -7.39
CA THR A 381 -8.83 -18.73 -7.34
C THR A 381 -8.30 -17.44 -6.71
N ILE A 382 -8.85 -16.28 -7.12
CA ILE A 382 -8.48 -14.98 -6.53
C ILE A 382 -8.83 -14.94 -5.03
N SER A 383 -10.01 -15.48 -4.65
CA SER A 383 -10.38 -15.60 -3.24
C SER A 383 -9.42 -16.52 -2.48
N GLY A 384 -8.90 -17.58 -3.12
CA GLY A 384 -7.88 -18.47 -2.57
C GLY A 384 -6.60 -17.72 -2.24
N ILE A 385 -6.07 -16.96 -3.20
CA ILE A 385 -4.89 -16.11 -3.02
C ILE A 385 -5.10 -15.08 -1.88
N ILE A 386 -6.26 -14.44 -1.84
CA ILE A 386 -6.62 -13.52 -0.74
C ILE A 386 -6.65 -14.25 0.61
N ALA A 387 -7.20 -15.48 0.66
CA ALA A 387 -7.26 -16.26 1.87
C ALA A 387 -5.88 -16.66 2.39
N ASP A 388 -4.99 -17.09 1.50
CA ASP A 388 -3.62 -17.50 1.84
C ASP A 388 -2.82 -16.32 2.38
N GLU A 389 -2.84 -15.18 1.73
CA GLU A 389 -2.18 -13.97 2.19
C GLU A 389 -2.76 -13.46 3.52
N ALA A 390 -4.08 -13.47 3.67
CA ALA A 390 -4.73 -13.07 4.91
C ALA A 390 -4.36 -14.05 6.06
N ALA A 391 -4.23 -15.36 5.78
CA ALA A 391 -3.77 -16.34 6.76
C ALA A 391 -2.31 -16.10 7.19
N ILE A 392 -1.44 -15.77 6.23
CA ILE A 392 -0.04 -15.37 6.52
C ILE A 392 -0.02 -14.17 7.47
N GLY A 393 -0.81 -13.12 7.17
CA GLY A 393 -0.90 -11.93 8.01
C GLY A 393 -1.44 -12.23 9.40
N MET A 394 -2.51 -13.01 9.48
CA MET A 394 -3.16 -13.40 10.72
C MET A 394 -2.20 -14.18 11.63
N ILE A 395 -1.51 -15.19 11.11
CA ILE A 395 -0.62 -16.06 11.89
C ILE A 395 0.65 -15.32 12.31
N ASN A 396 1.23 -14.52 11.43
CA ASN A 396 2.49 -13.81 11.71
C ASN A 396 2.29 -12.46 12.42
N GLN A 397 1.06 -12.07 12.76
CA GLN A 397 0.75 -10.82 13.45
C GLN A 397 1.28 -9.59 12.67
N LYS A 398 1.21 -9.64 11.37
CA LYS A 398 1.66 -8.57 10.47
C LYS A 398 0.55 -8.16 9.51
N THR A 399 0.65 -6.96 8.95
CA THR A 399 -0.19 -6.57 7.83
C THR A 399 0.16 -7.39 6.61
N THR A 400 -0.86 -7.91 5.93
CA THR A 400 -0.76 -8.37 4.55
C THR A 400 -1.79 -7.64 3.69
N ALA A 401 -1.41 -7.38 2.45
CA ALA A 401 -2.23 -6.72 1.44
C ALA A 401 -2.18 -7.53 0.15
N VAL A 402 -3.28 -7.55 -0.58
CA VAL A 402 -3.38 -8.22 -1.88
C VAL A 402 -3.88 -7.22 -2.91
N ARG A 403 -3.05 -6.96 -3.94
CA ARG A 403 -3.41 -6.28 -5.19
C ARG A 403 -3.17 -7.25 -6.34
N VAL A 404 -4.17 -8.03 -6.69
CA VAL A 404 -4.16 -8.93 -7.85
C VAL A 404 -4.97 -8.29 -8.97
N ILE A 405 -4.40 -8.29 -10.17
CA ILE A 405 -4.94 -7.61 -11.35
C ILE A 405 -5.19 -8.64 -12.44
N PRO A 406 -6.44 -9.11 -12.62
CA PRO A 406 -6.80 -9.92 -13.78
C PRO A 406 -6.62 -9.10 -15.07
N ALA A 407 -5.62 -9.45 -15.86
CA ALA A 407 -5.24 -8.75 -17.07
C ALA A 407 -6.11 -9.22 -18.25
N ILE A 408 -7.29 -8.61 -18.40
CA ILE A 408 -8.26 -8.99 -19.43
C ILE A 408 -7.66 -8.79 -20.83
N GLY A 409 -7.68 -9.86 -21.64
CA GLY A 409 -7.16 -9.84 -23.01
C GLY A 409 -5.66 -10.12 -23.14
N HIS A 410 -4.95 -10.32 -22.02
CA HIS A 410 -3.52 -10.64 -22.01
C HIS A 410 -3.25 -12.11 -21.62
N SER A 411 -2.22 -12.66 -22.22
CA SER A 411 -1.73 -14.02 -21.98
C SER A 411 -0.55 -14.03 -21.01
N VAL A 412 -0.27 -15.19 -20.40
CA VAL A 412 0.91 -15.38 -19.54
C VAL A 412 2.19 -14.95 -20.28
N GLY A 413 3.03 -14.14 -19.61
CA GLY A 413 4.28 -13.59 -20.15
C GLY A 413 4.12 -12.27 -20.91
N GLU A 414 2.91 -11.83 -21.23
CA GLU A 414 2.68 -10.49 -21.79
C GLU A 414 2.77 -9.42 -20.69
N ILE A 415 3.17 -8.22 -21.08
CA ILE A 415 3.31 -7.07 -20.16
C ILE A 415 2.04 -6.23 -20.19
N VAL A 416 1.55 -5.87 -19.02
CA VAL A 416 0.44 -4.92 -18.84
C VAL A 416 0.99 -3.62 -18.29
N GLU A 417 0.67 -2.51 -18.96
CA GLU A 417 1.09 -1.16 -18.60
C GLU A 417 0.06 -0.49 -17.69
N PHE A 418 0.48 -0.04 -16.51
CA PHE A 418 -0.37 0.75 -15.60
C PHE A 418 -0.03 2.23 -15.60
N GLY A 419 1.18 2.56 -16.05
CA GLY A 419 1.69 3.91 -16.19
C GLY A 419 2.15 4.58 -14.88
N GLY A 420 2.95 5.63 -15.03
CA GLY A 420 3.48 6.40 -13.89
C GLY A 420 4.27 5.54 -12.91
N LEU A 421 4.04 5.74 -11.62
CA LEU A 421 4.69 4.96 -10.56
C LEU A 421 4.17 3.53 -10.41
N LEU A 422 3.00 3.21 -10.98
CA LEU A 422 2.46 1.86 -10.93
C LEU A 422 3.18 0.91 -11.90
N GLY A 423 3.95 1.46 -12.83
CA GLY A 423 4.83 0.72 -13.74
C GLY A 423 4.11 -0.22 -14.69
N SER A 424 4.69 -1.39 -14.89
CA SER A 424 4.15 -2.45 -15.77
C SER A 424 4.42 -3.83 -15.16
N ALA A 425 3.50 -4.77 -15.34
CA ALA A 425 3.66 -6.12 -14.80
C ALA A 425 3.59 -7.20 -15.87
N PRO A 426 4.46 -8.22 -15.80
CA PRO A 426 4.26 -9.45 -16.56
C PRO A 426 3.07 -10.25 -16.01
N VAL A 427 2.24 -10.75 -16.87
CA VAL A 427 1.14 -11.67 -16.50
C VAL A 427 1.74 -13.00 -16.06
N GLN A 428 1.56 -13.33 -14.78
CA GLN A 428 2.10 -14.54 -14.17
C GLN A 428 1.16 -15.72 -14.30
N PRO A 429 1.67 -16.96 -14.47
CA PRO A 429 0.84 -18.14 -14.40
C PRO A 429 0.26 -18.31 -12.99
N VAL A 430 -0.97 -18.80 -12.90
CA VAL A 430 -1.65 -19.12 -11.64
C VAL A 430 -1.96 -20.60 -11.60
N ASN A 431 -1.83 -21.23 -10.45
CA ASN A 431 -2.29 -22.60 -10.24
C ASN A 431 -3.81 -22.69 -10.50
N THR A 432 -4.22 -23.57 -11.38
CA THR A 432 -5.62 -23.72 -11.81
C THR A 432 -6.37 -24.83 -11.08
N CYS A 433 -5.79 -25.42 -10.04
CA CYS A 433 -6.50 -26.39 -9.19
C CYS A 433 -7.73 -25.74 -8.56
N ASP A 434 -8.86 -26.45 -8.60
CA ASP A 434 -10.12 -25.93 -8.08
C ASP A 434 -10.11 -25.85 -6.55
N CYS A 435 -10.38 -24.66 -6.03
CA CYS A 435 -10.56 -24.38 -4.59
C CYS A 435 -11.99 -23.93 -4.25
N SER A 436 -12.92 -24.02 -5.18
CA SER A 436 -14.28 -23.47 -5.05
C SER A 436 -15.03 -24.05 -3.85
N GLU A 437 -14.87 -25.34 -3.55
CA GLU A 437 -15.49 -25.97 -2.37
C GLU A 437 -14.97 -25.35 -1.05
N PHE A 438 -13.67 -25.12 -0.95
CA PHE A 438 -13.08 -24.48 0.21
C PHE A 438 -13.57 -23.04 0.38
N ILE A 439 -13.55 -22.25 -0.69
CA ILE A 439 -13.95 -20.83 -0.69
C ILE A 439 -15.45 -20.67 -0.45
N SER A 440 -16.30 -21.62 -0.89
CA SER A 440 -17.75 -21.54 -0.69
C SER A 440 -18.20 -21.90 0.73
N ARG A 441 -17.31 -22.40 1.61
CA ARG A 441 -17.62 -22.62 3.02
C ARG A 441 -17.94 -21.28 3.69
N LYS A 442 -19.09 -21.23 4.35
CA LYS A 442 -19.56 -20.00 5.01
C LYS A 442 -18.86 -19.78 6.36
N GLY A 443 -18.87 -18.51 6.80
CA GLY A 443 -18.41 -18.12 8.11
C GLY A 443 -16.96 -17.67 8.11
N ARG A 444 -16.18 -18.06 9.09
CA ARG A 444 -14.81 -17.56 9.25
C ARG A 444 -13.82 -18.62 9.68
N ILE A 445 -12.56 -18.42 9.32
CA ILE A 445 -11.42 -19.08 9.93
C ILE A 445 -11.18 -18.41 11.29
N PRO A 446 -11.20 -19.16 12.41
CA PRO A 446 -11.06 -18.57 13.73
C PRO A 446 -9.68 -17.96 13.96
N ALA A 447 -9.61 -17.01 14.88
CA ALA A 447 -8.36 -16.42 15.33
C ALA A 447 -7.38 -17.49 15.84
N PRO A 448 -6.07 -17.36 15.57
CA PRO A 448 -5.08 -18.34 16.01
C PRO A 448 -4.94 -18.31 17.54
N ILE A 449 -4.55 -19.45 18.13
CA ILE A 449 -4.49 -19.61 19.59
C ILE A 449 -3.62 -18.57 20.30
N HIS A 450 -2.56 -18.10 19.67
CA HIS A 450 -1.68 -17.08 20.25
C HIS A 450 -2.30 -15.67 20.32
N SER A 451 -3.45 -15.45 19.67
CA SER A 451 -4.20 -14.19 19.82
C SER A 451 -4.98 -14.09 21.14
N PHE A 452 -5.14 -15.20 21.85
CA PHE A 452 -5.80 -15.24 23.16
C PHE A 452 -4.89 -14.88 24.34
N LYS A 453 -3.76 -14.27 24.08
CA LYS A 453 -2.91 -13.68 25.12
C LYS A 453 -3.57 -12.39 25.63
N ASN A 454 -4.15 -12.48 26.80
CA ASN A 454 -4.66 -11.33 27.56
C ASN A 454 -3.66 -10.92 28.63
#